data_aab6d8802b4ac7a450e7d648d1021778
#
_entry.id   aab6d8802b4ac7a450e7d648d1021778
#
_cell.length_a   1.000
_cell.length_b   1.000
_cell.length_c   1.000
_cell.angle_alpha   90.00
_cell.angle_beta   90.00
_cell.angle_gamma   90.00
#
_symmetry.space_group_name_H-M   'P 1'
#
loop_
_entity.id
_entity.type
_entity.pdbx_description
1 polymer ?
#
loop_
_entity_poly.entity_id
_entity_poly.type
_entity_poly.pdbx_seq_one_letter_code
_entity_poly.pdbx_strand_id
1 'polypeptide(L)'
;MFNFYLSLIMKPYFIIGLLSIVLFSCSSSDSVIETEPPPTPTEKLPINISSSVSSSAIDLAFEVGDSIGLYVVNHNADGSAVPLQVSGNYVDNMQYTYNTTWTPATQTYWIDNRTHADFYLYYPYTSSVTSIEAMPYSVKANQSQFSDYKSSVLMIGNAIGVAPKLSPVRIGAKHVMCLITINLVAGNGFTDATLAAAKISVKINRLKTKATANLATGVVTAIGDEADIIPYKVANNSYKAIVVPQLVGEGNLITINVDGRDFNLPKTTNFRGFEAGKKYSFNVTLSRDTSGVNVNITKWEDDGNDYGGTAE
;
A
#
# COMPACT_ATOMS: atom_id res chain seq x y z
N MET A 1 19.67 18.64 55.80
CA MET A 1 18.73 19.16 56.79
C MET A 1 17.37 18.54 56.52
N PHE A 2 16.99 17.72 57.55
CA PHE A 2 15.63 17.41 58.03
C PHE A 2 14.67 16.81 57.03
N ASN A 3 14.37 15.54 57.16
CA ASN A 3 13.67 14.70 58.17
C ASN A 3 12.17 14.55 57.86
N PHE A 4 11.78 13.26 57.62
CA PHE A 4 10.82 12.46 58.39
C PHE A 4 9.35 12.94 58.36
N TYR A 5 8.37 12.13 58.05
CA TYR A 5 7.77 11.08 58.90
C TYR A 5 6.82 10.12 58.17
N LEU A 6 7.01 8.90 58.43
CA LEU A 6 6.20 7.70 58.37
C LEU A 6 4.91 7.85 59.21
N SER A 7 3.77 7.34 58.75
CA SER A 7 2.72 6.90 59.65
C SER A 7 1.90 5.75 59.07
N LEU A 8 2.13 4.62 59.64
CA LEU A 8 1.42 3.35 59.54
C LEU A 8 0.28 3.38 60.58
N ILE A 9 -0.96 3.08 60.20
CA ILE A 9 -1.98 2.63 61.17
C ILE A 9 -2.79 1.47 60.59
N MET A 10 -2.68 0.37 61.27
CA MET A 10 -3.42 -0.90 61.10
C MET A 10 -4.63 -0.95 62.05
N LYS A 11 -5.67 -1.71 61.59
CA LYS A 11 -6.60 -2.58 62.38
C LYS A 11 -8.03 -2.06 62.64
N PRO A 12 -9.00 -2.93 63.00
CA PRO A 12 -9.06 -4.40 63.00
C PRO A 12 -10.38 -5.01 62.45
N TYR A 13 -10.38 -6.34 62.34
CA TYR A 13 -11.45 -7.28 62.08
C TYR A 13 -12.65 -7.17 63.03
N PHE A 14 -13.87 -7.42 62.48
CA PHE A 14 -15.00 -7.91 63.28
C PHE A 14 -15.69 -9.06 62.57
N ILE A 15 -15.55 -10.26 63.16
CA ILE A 15 -16.28 -11.47 62.84
C ILE A 15 -17.56 -11.45 63.68
N ILE A 16 -18.72 -11.52 63.04
CA ILE A 16 -19.95 -11.96 63.72
C ILE A 16 -20.61 -13.00 62.84
N GLY A 17 -20.54 -14.21 63.31
CA GLY A 17 -21.33 -15.34 62.82
C GLY A 17 -22.77 -15.21 63.32
N LEU A 18 -23.71 -15.53 62.46
CA LEU A 18 -25.06 -15.84 62.87
C LEU A 18 -25.59 -17.10 62.16
N LEU A 19 -25.76 -18.12 62.92
CA LEU A 19 -26.38 -19.41 62.67
C LEU A 19 -27.89 -19.21 62.54
N SER A 20 -28.50 -19.65 61.42
CA SER A 20 -29.98 -19.70 61.29
C SER A 20 -30.41 -20.93 60.53
N ILE A 21 -30.78 -21.89 61.19
CA ILE A 21 -31.88 -22.86 61.19
C ILE A 21 -32.60 -23.06 59.84
N VAL A 22 -32.43 -24.29 59.39
CA VAL A 22 -33.18 -24.91 58.30
C VAL A 22 -34.58 -25.31 58.82
N LEU A 23 -35.61 -24.80 58.14
CA LEU A 23 -36.95 -25.37 58.18
C LEU A 23 -37.30 -25.97 56.83
N PHE A 24 -37.33 -27.32 56.80
CA PHE A 24 -37.96 -28.06 55.71
C PHE A 24 -39.47 -27.86 55.77
N SER A 25 -40.03 -27.31 54.71
CA SER A 25 -41.46 -27.43 54.43
C SER A 25 -41.62 -28.09 53.04
N CYS A 26 -42.07 -29.34 53.05
CA CYS A 26 -42.59 -30.00 51.88
C CYS A 26 -43.97 -29.45 51.53
N SER A 27 -44.16 -28.98 50.30
CA SER A 27 -45.49 -28.89 49.68
C SER A 27 -45.37 -28.92 48.15
N SER A 28 -45.96 -29.97 47.58
CA SER A 28 -46.59 -30.11 46.27
C SER A 28 -45.95 -29.53 45.01
N SER A 29 -45.68 -30.48 44.11
CA SER A 29 -45.38 -30.36 42.70
C SER A 29 -46.23 -29.32 41.95
N ASP A 30 -45.58 -28.25 41.56
CA ASP A 30 -45.89 -27.54 40.32
C ASP A 30 -44.64 -27.54 39.49
N SER A 31 -44.70 -28.18 38.31
CA SER A 31 -43.61 -28.17 37.34
C SER A 31 -43.48 -26.78 36.73
N VAL A 32 -42.68 -25.94 37.38
CA VAL A 32 -42.21 -24.72 36.73
C VAL A 32 -41.26 -25.19 35.62
N ILE A 33 -41.74 -25.08 34.37
CA ILE A 33 -40.85 -25.11 33.19
C ILE A 33 -39.89 -23.93 33.36
N GLU A 34 -38.71 -24.23 33.85
CA GLU A 34 -37.59 -23.27 33.83
C GLU A 34 -37.30 -23.00 32.35
N THR A 35 -37.92 -21.93 31.83
CA THR A 35 -37.51 -21.43 30.52
C THR A 35 -36.10 -20.96 30.65
N GLU A 36 -35.13 -21.71 30.06
CA GLU A 36 -33.77 -21.23 29.91
C GLU A 36 -33.83 -19.77 29.41
N PRO A 37 -33.09 -18.86 30.06
CA PRO A 37 -33.01 -17.49 29.58
C PRO A 37 -32.57 -17.54 28.11
N PRO A 38 -33.17 -16.72 27.22
CA PRO A 38 -32.79 -16.68 25.83
C PRO A 38 -31.27 -16.50 25.73
N PRO A 39 -30.58 -17.23 24.83
CA PRO A 39 -29.13 -17.18 24.73
C PRO A 39 -28.71 -15.72 24.58
N THR A 40 -27.83 -15.27 25.46
CA THR A 40 -27.23 -13.95 25.39
C THR A 40 -26.66 -13.79 23.98
N PRO A 41 -26.96 -12.70 23.25
CA PRO A 41 -26.41 -12.50 21.92
C PRO A 41 -24.89 -12.62 22.00
N THR A 42 -24.33 -13.62 21.34
CA THR A 42 -22.87 -13.77 21.27
C THR A 42 -22.32 -12.51 20.64
N GLU A 43 -21.54 -11.74 21.39
CA GLU A 43 -20.97 -10.47 20.91
C GLU A 43 -20.18 -10.74 19.63
N LYS A 44 -20.58 -10.09 18.53
CA LYS A 44 -19.94 -10.30 17.24
C LYS A 44 -18.53 -9.74 17.28
N LEU A 45 -17.55 -10.57 16.94
CA LEU A 45 -16.15 -10.20 16.90
C LEU A 45 -15.88 -9.24 15.73
N PRO A 46 -15.47 -7.98 15.97
CA PRO A 46 -15.22 -7.03 14.88
C PRO A 46 -13.96 -7.39 14.08
N ILE A 47 -14.02 -7.17 12.76
CA ILE A 47 -12.84 -7.24 11.90
C ILE A 47 -12.14 -5.87 11.94
N ASN A 48 -10.96 -5.85 12.55
CA ASN A 48 -10.04 -4.71 12.50
C ASN A 48 -8.87 -5.08 11.60
N ILE A 49 -8.35 -4.10 10.85
CA ILE A 49 -7.18 -4.29 10.01
C ILE A 49 -6.06 -3.33 10.37
N SER A 50 -4.84 -3.77 10.13
CA SER A 50 -3.66 -2.90 10.06
C SER A 50 -2.94 -3.18 8.76
N SER A 51 -2.53 -2.13 8.08
CA SER A 51 -1.76 -2.24 6.85
C SER A 51 -0.41 -1.58 7.05
N SER A 52 0.65 -2.29 6.66
CA SER A 52 1.99 -1.73 6.54
C SER A 52 2.39 -1.75 5.07
N VAL A 53 3.01 -0.69 4.60
CA VAL A 53 3.67 -0.71 3.28
C VAL A 53 4.98 -1.46 3.46
N SER A 54 5.12 -2.62 2.84
CA SER A 54 6.32 -3.46 2.96
C SER A 54 7.42 -3.03 1.98
N SER A 55 7.80 -1.74 2.01
CA SER A 55 9.07 -1.31 1.43
C SER A 55 9.47 0.04 1.99
N SER A 56 10.66 0.11 2.54
CA SER A 56 11.30 1.32 3.06
C SER A 56 11.71 2.34 1.98
N ALA A 57 11.31 2.16 0.74
CA ALA A 57 11.85 2.88 -0.39
C ALA A 57 10.89 3.87 -1.05
N ILE A 58 9.64 4.00 -0.60
CA ILE A 58 8.71 5.02 -1.06
C ILE A 58 8.44 6.04 0.03
N ASP A 59 8.63 7.29 -0.36
CA ASP A 59 8.24 8.47 0.41
C ASP A 59 6.70 8.66 0.50
N LEU A 60 5.91 7.61 0.26
CA LEU A 60 4.45 7.63 0.26
C LEU A 60 3.95 6.65 1.33
N ALA A 61 3.97 7.10 2.58
CA ALA A 61 3.15 6.50 3.63
C ALA A 61 1.66 6.85 3.39
N PHE A 62 0.76 6.07 3.97
CA PHE A 62 -0.64 6.44 3.97
C PHE A 62 -0.85 7.75 4.73
N GLU A 63 -1.62 8.64 4.13
CA GLU A 63 -2.01 9.94 4.69
C GLU A 63 -3.46 9.91 5.14
N VAL A 64 -3.82 10.78 6.08
CA VAL A 64 -5.21 10.95 6.51
C VAL A 64 -6.10 11.25 5.30
N GLY A 65 -7.16 10.44 5.14
CA GLY A 65 -8.06 10.50 4.00
C GLY A 65 -7.78 9.48 2.89
N ASP A 66 -6.62 8.82 2.89
CA ASP A 66 -6.36 7.72 1.96
C ASP A 66 -7.37 6.60 2.18
N SER A 67 -7.81 5.99 1.09
CA SER A 67 -8.79 4.90 1.14
C SER A 67 -8.33 3.68 0.38
N ILE A 68 -8.60 2.51 0.96
CA ILE A 68 -8.33 1.19 0.37
C ILE A 68 -9.64 0.44 0.14
N GLY A 69 -9.63 -0.48 -0.82
CA GLY A 69 -10.66 -1.49 -0.98
C GLY A 69 -10.25 -2.79 -0.30
N LEU A 70 -11.16 -3.37 0.48
CA LEU A 70 -10.96 -4.64 1.17
C LEU A 70 -12.01 -5.65 0.74
N TYR A 71 -11.55 -6.85 0.43
CA TYR A 71 -12.37 -8.04 0.29
C TYR A 71 -12.05 -9.03 1.41
N VAL A 72 -13.07 -9.75 1.88
CA VAL A 72 -12.90 -10.86 2.83
C VAL A 72 -13.61 -12.08 2.29
N VAL A 73 -12.91 -13.19 2.19
CA VAL A 73 -13.40 -14.46 1.65
C VAL A 73 -13.30 -15.52 2.74
N ASN A 74 -14.44 -15.99 3.25
CA ASN A 74 -14.45 -17.07 4.22
C ASN A 74 -14.09 -18.39 3.57
N HIS A 75 -13.35 -19.23 4.28
CA HIS A 75 -13.09 -20.60 3.88
C HIS A 75 -14.36 -21.46 3.99
N ASN A 76 -14.38 -22.56 3.25
CA ASN A 76 -15.42 -23.59 3.36
C ASN A 76 -15.38 -24.27 4.76
N ALA A 77 -16.45 -24.98 5.08
CA ALA A 77 -16.55 -25.70 6.36
C ALA A 77 -15.46 -26.77 6.57
N ASP A 78 -14.88 -27.30 5.49
CA ASP A 78 -13.76 -28.23 5.51
C ASP A 78 -12.39 -27.54 5.61
N GLY A 79 -12.38 -26.21 5.70
CA GLY A 79 -11.18 -25.38 5.78
C GLY A 79 -10.52 -25.06 4.45
N SER A 80 -11.07 -25.51 3.32
CA SER A 80 -10.54 -25.20 2.00
C SER A 80 -10.77 -23.74 1.62
N ALA A 81 -9.78 -23.11 0.94
CA ALA A 81 -9.88 -21.75 0.45
C ALA A 81 -10.92 -21.61 -0.67
N VAL A 82 -11.59 -20.46 -0.70
CA VAL A 82 -12.51 -20.06 -1.75
C VAL A 82 -11.85 -18.98 -2.61
N PRO A 83 -11.93 -19.05 -3.95
CA PRO A 83 -11.35 -18.02 -4.82
C PRO A 83 -12.03 -16.65 -4.61
N LEU A 84 -11.22 -15.57 -4.60
CA LEU A 84 -11.73 -14.20 -4.59
C LEU A 84 -12.58 -13.92 -5.83
N GLN A 85 -13.76 -13.35 -5.65
CA GLN A 85 -14.70 -12.96 -6.68
C GLN A 85 -14.90 -11.43 -6.71
N VAL A 86 -15.46 -10.90 -7.78
CA VAL A 86 -15.85 -9.48 -7.87
C VAL A 86 -16.96 -9.15 -6.86
N SER A 87 -17.88 -10.11 -6.64
CA SER A 87 -18.99 -10.01 -5.70
C SER A 87 -19.40 -11.39 -5.20
N GLY A 88 -20.13 -11.44 -4.09
CA GLY A 88 -20.55 -12.69 -3.44
C GLY A 88 -19.53 -13.24 -2.45
N ASN A 89 -18.49 -12.50 -2.13
CA ASN A 89 -17.59 -12.80 -1.02
C ASN A 89 -18.30 -12.46 0.32
N TYR A 90 -17.67 -12.78 1.43
CA TYR A 90 -18.19 -12.39 2.73
C TYR A 90 -18.20 -10.86 2.92
N VAL A 91 -17.17 -10.20 2.42
CA VAL A 91 -17.09 -8.74 2.30
C VAL A 91 -16.62 -8.40 0.89
N ASP A 92 -17.43 -7.61 0.19
CA ASP A 92 -17.14 -7.15 -1.17
C ASP A 92 -16.70 -5.69 -1.18
N ASN A 93 -15.49 -5.45 -1.65
CA ASN A 93 -14.94 -4.11 -1.94
C ASN A 93 -15.27 -3.04 -0.88
N MET A 94 -15.16 -3.40 0.41
CA MET A 94 -15.42 -2.47 1.51
C MET A 94 -14.37 -1.36 1.53
N GLN A 95 -14.83 -0.12 1.49
CA GLN A 95 -13.95 1.03 1.66
C GLN A 95 -13.50 1.14 3.11
N TYR A 96 -12.20 1.22 3.32
CA TYR A 96 -11.57 1.62 4.58
C TYR A 96 -10.83 2.93 4.37
N THR A 97 -11.04 3.89 5.26
CA THR A 97 -10.38 5.20 5.22
C THR A 97 -9.35 5.29 6.35
N TYR A 98 -8.17 5.80 6.02
CA TYR A 98 -7.09 5.98 6.97
C TYR A 98 -7.26 7.28 7.76
N ASN A 99 -7.32 7.17 9.08
CA ASN A 99 -7.28 8.29 10.02
C ASN A 99 -6.46 7.87 11.24
N THR A 100 -5.14 7.74 11.09
CA THR A 100 -4.20 7.10 12.02
C THR A 100 -4.43 5.59 12.20
N THR A 101 -5.66 5.14 12.04
CA THR A 101 -6.08 3.74 11.93
C THR A 101 -7.02 3.58 10.74
N TRP A 102 -7.22 2.33 10.29
CA TRP A 102 -8.16 2.04 9.22
C TRP A 102 -9.58 1.89 9.76
N THR A 103 -10.50 2.70 9.24
CA THR A 103 -11.91 2.69 9.64
C THR A 103 -12.77 2.27 8.44
N PRO A 104 -13.57 1.21 8.54
CA PRO A 104 -14.46 0.79 7.45
C PRO A 104 -15.65 1.74 7.30
N ALA A 105 -16.17 1.87 6.07
CA ALA A 105 -17.39 2.61 5.81
C ALA A 105 -18.62 2.01 6.56
N THR A 106 -18.60 0.68 6.75
CA THR A 106 -19.56 -0.05 7.60
C THR A 106 -18.80 -1.10 8.40
N GLN A 107 -19.02 -1.15 9.72
CA GLN A 107 -18.35 -2.11 10.58
C GLN A 107 -18.64 -3.54 10.14
N THR A 108 -17.59 -4.30 9.88
CA THR A 108 -17.64 -5.72 9.53
C THR A 108 -17.22 -6.58 10.72
N TYR A 109 -17.72 -7.81 10.76
CA TYR A 109 -17.48 -8.75 11.86
C TYR A 109 -17.04 -10.09 11.28
N TRP A 110 -16.34 -10.89 12.07
CA TRP A 110 -16.11 -12.29 11.72
C TRP A 110 -17.45 -13.03 11.64
N ILE A 111 -17.56 -13.99 10.73
CA ILE A 111 -18.81 -14.77 10.59
C ILE A 111 -19.09 -15.58 11.84
N ASP A 112 -18.03 -16.13 12.45
CA ASP A 112 -18.04 -16.87 13.72
C ASP A 112 -16.63 -16.81 14.35
N ASN A 113 -16.36 -17.63 15.37
CA ASN A 113 -15.09 -17.71 16.09
C ASN A 113 -14.15 -18.84 15.60
N ARG A 114 -14.44 -19.49 14.46
CA ARG A 114 -13.73 -20.67 13.95
C ARG A 114 -13.36 -20.57 12.48
N THR A 115 -14.25 -20.01 11.66
CA THR A 115 -14.06 -19.95 10.20
C THR A 115 -12.92 -19.03 9.84
N HIS A 116 -11.88 -19.58 9.22
CA HIS A 116 -10.77 -18.78 8.67
C HIS A 116 -11.24 -17.95 7.48
N ALA A 117 -10.52 -16.88 7.22
CA ALA A 117 -10.81 -16.02 6.06
C ALA A 117 -9.52 -15.51 5.41
N ASP A 118 -9.62 -15.26 4.11
CA ASP A 118 -8.62 -14.58 3.30
C ASP A 118 -8.99 -13.12 3.14
N PHE A 119 -8.01 -12.24 3.28
CA PHE A 119 -8.14 -10.80 3.15
C PHE A 119 -7.34 -10.33 1.94
N TYR A 120 -7.98 -9.53 1.09
CA TYR A 120 -7.34 -8.92 -0.08
C TYR A 120 -7.56 -7.41 -0.04
N LEU A 121 -6.48 -6.66 -0.12
CA LEU A 121 -6.44 -5.21 -0.03
C LEU A 121 -5.84 -4.61 -1.28
N TYR A 122 -6.39 -3.48 -1.74
CA TYR A 122 -5.76 -2.67 -2.78
C TYR A 122 -5.92 -1.17 -2.48
N TYR A 123 -4.98 -0.38 -2.97
CA TYR A 123 -4.97 1.08 -2.89
C TYR A 123 -4.59 1.67 -4.25
N PRO A 124 -5.20 2.76 -4.72
CA PRO A 124 -6.31 3.49 -4.08
C PRO A 124 -7.67 2.79 -4.28
N TYR A 125 -8.60 3.08 -3.39
CA TYR A 125 -9.97 2.59 -3.49
C TYR A 125 -10.67 3.08 -4.76
N THR A 126 -11.44 2.20 -5.38
CA THR A 126 -12.45 2.55 -6.40
C THR A 126 -13.76 1.86 -6.07
N SER A 127 -14.88 2.55 -6.26
CA SER A 127 -16.21 1.98 -6.00
C SER A 127 -16.62 0.92 -7.03
N SER A 128 -15.94 0.85 -8.18
CA SER A 128 -16.27 -0.05 -9.28
C SER A 128 -15.06 -0.92 -9.62
N VAL A 129 -15.05 -2.16 -9.11
CA VAL A 129 -14.13 -3.22 -9.54
C VAL A 129 -14.92 -4.16 -10.44
N THR A 130 -14.51 -4.31 -11.69
CA THR A 130 -15.23 -5.11 -12.70
C THR A 130 -14.58 -6.46 -12.95
N SER A 131 -13.36 -6.67 -12.48
CA SER A 131 -12.63 -7.94 -12.60
C SER A 131 -11.59 -8.04 -11.48
N ILE A 132 -11.45 -9.23 -10.90
CA ILE A 132 -10.38 -9.55 -9.95
C ILE A 132 -9.08 -9.85 -10.68
N GLU A 133 -9.17 -10.61 -11.77
CA GLU A 133 -7.98 -11.06 -12.52
C GLU A 133 -7.37 -9.97 -13.40
N ALA A 134 -8.21 -9.03 -13.85
CA ALA A 134 -7.82 -8.00 -14.80
C ALA A 134 -8.46 -6.64 -14.46
N MET A 135 -8.34 -6.19 -13.19
CA MET A 135 -8.81 -4.86 -12.79
C MET A 135 -8.13 -3.79 -13.64
N PRO A 136 -8.89 -2.94 -14.36
CA PRO A 136 -8.31 -1.87 -15.14
C PRO A 136 -7.61 -0.84 -14.26
N TYR A 137 -6.41 -0.43 -14.63
CA TYR A 137 -5.66 0.62 -13.95
C TYR A 137 -4.90 1.49 -14.95
N SER A 138 -4.61 2.73 -14.58
CA SER A 138 -3.77 3.60 -15.40
C SER A 138 -2.96 4.56 -14.54
N VAL A 139 -1.70 4.76 -14.89
CA VAL A 139 -0.89 5.88 -14.41
C VAL A 139 -1.20 7.12 -15.24
N LYS A 140 -1.08 8.30 -14.63
CA LYS A 140 -1.24 9.56 -15.37
C LYS A 140 -0.04 9.78 -16.31
N ALA A 141 -0.30 10.15 -17.55
CA ALA A 141 0.77 10.57 -18.47
C ALA A 141 1.39 11.90 -18.03
N ASN A 142 0.59 12.82 -17.52
CA ASN A 142 1.09 14.04 -16.89
C ASN A 142 1.03 13.88 -15.36
N GLN A 143 2.18 13.71 -14.74
CA GLN A 143 2.36 13.60 -13.28
C GLN A 143 3.03 14.85 -12.69
N SER A 144 3.03 15.97 -13.39
CA SER A 144 3.68 17.21 -12.93
C SER A 144 3.07 17.78 -11.64
N GLN A 145 1.82 17.42 -11.32
CA GLN A 145 1.18 17.72 -10.05
C GLN A 145 1.33 16.54 -9.07
N PHE A 146 1.54 16.84 -7.79
CA PHE A 146 1.68 15.81 -6.75
C PHE A 146 0.46 14.87 -6.67
N SER A 147 -0.75 15.40 -6.86
CA SER A 147 -1.99 14.60 -6.88
C SER A 147 -2.00 13.58 -8.02
N ASP A 148 -1.52 13.93 -9.22
CA ASP A 148 -1.46 13.03 -10.37
C ASP A 148 -0.37 11.97 -10.18
N TYR A 149 0.78 12.36 -9.62
CA TYR A 149 1.84 11.43 -9.21
C TYR A 149 1.32 10.44 -8.15
N LYS A 150 0.68 10.93 -7.08
CA LYS A 150 0.11 10.09 -6.00
C LYS A 150 -0.99 9.16 -6.51
N SER A 151 -1.89 9.64 -7.37
CA SER A 151 -2.97 8.82 -7.95
C SER A 151 -2.49 7.76 -8.94
N SER A 152 -1.22 7.79 -9.35
CA SER A 152 -0.61 6.77 -10.21
C SER A 152 -0.05 5.57 -9.43
N VAL A 153 -0.06 5.62 -8.09
CA VAL A 153 0.40 4.52 -7.23
C VAL A 153 -0.68 3.45 -7.13
N LEU A 154 -0.30 2.20 -7.35
CA LEU A 154 -1.14 1.03 -7.04
C LEU A 154 -0.41 0.14 -6.05
N MET A 155 -1.08 -0.21 -4.95
CA MET A 155 -0.60 -1.20 -3.98
C MET A 155 -1.61 -2.33 -3.85
N ILE A 156 -1.12 -3.55 -3.71
CA ILE A 156 -1.93 -4.75 -3.51
C ILE A 156 -1.31 -5.56 -2.37
N GLY A 157 -2.16 -6.14 -1.53
CA GLY A 157 -1.73 -7.00 -0.42
C GLY A 157 -2.77 -8.01 -0.04
N ASN A 158 -2.34 -9.08 0.61
CA ASN A 158 -3.24 -10.10 1.14
C ASN A 158 -2.76 -10.62 2.50
N ALA A 159 -3.68 -11.27 3.22
CA ALA A 159 -3.41 -12.09 4.38
C ALA A 159 -4.31 -13.32 4.30
N ILE A 160 -3.73 -14.49 4.15
CA ILE A 160 -4.41 -15.72 3.77
C ILE A 160 -4.55 -16.64 5.01
N GLY A 161 -5.71 -17.32 5.12
CA GLY A 161 -5.98 -18.32 6.16
C GLY A 161 -6.00 -17.75 7.58
N VAL A 162 -6.46 -16.52 7.73
CA VAL A 162 -6.46 -15.84 9.03
C VAL A 162 -7.59 -16.37 9.92
N ALA A 163 -7.24 -16.86 11.12
CA ALA A 163 -8.21 -17.22 12.14
C ALA A 163 -8.88 -15.99 12.76
N PRO A 164 -10.14 -16.08 13.21
CA PRO A 164 -10.84 -15.02 13.93
C PRO A 164 -10.05 -14.54 15.17
N LYS A 165 -9.93 -13.22 15.33
CA LYS A 165 -9.19 -12.61 16.43
C LYS A 165 -9.61 -11.17 16.69
N LEU A 166 -9.41 -10.69 17.93
CA LEU A 166 -9.64 -9.29 18.32
C LEU A 166 -8.54 -8.34 17.81
N SER A 167 -7.28 -8.84 17.77
CA SER A 167 -6.17 -8.03 17.27
C SER A 167 -6.33 -7.75 15.77
N PRO A 168 -5.89 -6.59 15.27
CA PRO A 168 -5.99 -6.27 13.85
C PRO A 168 -5.34 -7.32 12.93
N VAL A 169 -6.00 -7.64 11.82
CA VAL A 169 -5.43 -8.44 10.75
C VAL A 169 -4.34 -7.61 10.06
N ARG A 170 -3.11 -8.09 10.08
CA ARG A 170 -1.99 -7.42 9.41
C ARG A 170 -1.95 -7.80 7.95
N ILE A 171 -2.08 -6.81 7.07
CA ILE A 171 -2.03 -7.00 5.62
C ILE A 171 -0.84 -6.20 5.08
N GLY A 172 0.16 -6.91 4.53
CA GLY A 172 1.32 -6.29 3.90
C GLY A 172 0.98 -5.82 2.50
N ALA A 173 0.78 -4.52 2.30
CA ALA A 173 0.60 -3.94 0.97
C ALA A 173 1.95 -3.75 0.27
N LYS A 174 2.04 -4.12 -0.99
CA LYS A 174 3.23 -3.96 -1.85
C LYS A 174 2.90 -3.04 -3.01
N HIS A 175 3.83 -2.18 -3.37
CA HIS A 175 3.73 -1.46 -4.63
C HIS A 175 3.86 -2.44 -5.80
N VAL A 176 2.95 -2.34 -6.74
CA VAL A 176 2.95 -3.17 -7.96
C VAL A 176 3.25 -2.36 -9.22
N MET A 177 3.38 -1.03 -9.09
CA MET A 177 3.94 -0.15 -10.11
C MET A 177 5.45 0.04 -9.89
N CYS A 178 6.12 0.77 -10.81
CA CYS A 178 7.54 1.09 -10.71
C CYS A 178 7.72 2.56 -10.37
N LEU A 179 8.73 2.88 -9.55
CA LEU A 179 9.14 4.26 -9.30
C LEU A 179 10.37 4.58 -10.15
N ILE A 180 10.30 5.67 -10.90
CA ILE A 180 11.46 6.28 -11.56
C ILE A 180 11.86 7.53 -10.79
N THR A 181 13.17 7.69 -10.53
CA THR A 181 13.77 8.94 -10.06
C THR A 181 14.79 9.40 -11.08
N ILE A 182 14.76 10.69 -11.41
CA ILE A 182 15.69 11.29 -12.38
C ILE A 182 16.36 12.46 -11.68
N ASN A 183 17.69 12.41 -11.53
CA ASN A 183 18.49 13.47 -10.94
C ASN A 183 19.41 14.03 -12.03
N LEU A 184 19.34 15.34 -12.26
CA LEU A 184 20.15 16.03 -13.25
C LEU A 184 21.39 16.57 -12.54
N VAL A 185 22.56 16.30 -13.12
CA VAL A 185 23.86 16.70 -12.63
C VAL A 185 24.52 17.63 -13.66
N ALA A 186 25.14 18.70 -13.20
CA ALA A 186 25.87 19.62 -14.07
C ALA A 186 27.17 18.95 -14.57
N GLY A 187 27.32 18.88 -15.90
CA GLY A 187 28.54 18.47 -16.59
C GLY A 187 29.19 19.66 -17.32
N ASN A 188 30.01 19.37 -18.32
CA ASN A 188 30.74 20.40 -19.06
C ASN A 188 29.81 21.46 -19.67
N GLY A 189 30.13 22.74 -19.43
CA GLY A 189 29.32 23.87 -19.91
C GLY A 189 28.10 24.19 -19.04
N PHE A 190 27.91 23.48 -17.93
CA PHE A 190 26.95 23.79 -16.86
C PHE A 190 27.64 23.89 -15.52
N THR A 191 27.06 24.65 -14.61
CA THR A 191 27.32 24.64 -13.19
C THR A 191 26.01 24.35 -12.48
N ASP A 192 26.04 23.93 -11.21
CA ASP A 192 24.80 23.72 -10.44
C ASP A 192 23.93 24.98 -10.41
N ALA A 193 24.53 26.16 -10.32
CA ALA A 193 23.82 27.43 -10.34
C ALA A 193 23.15 27.70 -11.69
N THR A 194 23.82 27.47 -12.83
CA THR A 194 23.25 27.68 -14.16
C THR A 194 22.18 26.64 -14.48
N LEU A 195 22.36 25.41 -14.01
CA LEU A 195 21.35 24.36 -14.20
C LEU A 195 20.10 24.61 -13.32
N ALA A 196 20.28 25.09 -12.10
CA ALA A 196 19.17 25.45 -11.21
C ALA A 196 18.34 26.64 -11.74
N ALA A 197 18.98 27.57 -12.47
CA ALA A 197 18.34 28.74 -13.06
C ALA A 197 17.71 28.46 -14.45
N ALA A 198 18.05 27.34 -15.09
CA ALA A 198 17.60 27.01 -16.43
C ALA A 198 16.11 26.61 -16.46
N LYS A 199 15.43 26.83 -17.58
CA LYS A 199 14.10 26.32 -17.86
C LYS A 199 14.21 24.86 -18.30
N ILE A 200 13.92 23.96 -17.37
CA ILE A 200 14.04 22.52 -17.62
C ILE A 200 12.66 21.85 -17.70
N SER A 201 12.46 21.02 -18.72
CA SER A 201 11.39 20.04 -18.79
C SER A 201 11.94 18.64 -19.03
N VAL A 202 11.30 17.64 -18.42
CA VAL A 202 11.71 16.23 -18.50
C VAL A 202 10.53 15.41 -19.01
N LYS A 203 10.81 14.46 -19.91
CA LYS A 203 9.86 13.46 -20.38
C LYS A 203 10.50 12.08 -20.33
N ILE A 204 9.71 11.09 -19.91
CA ILE A 204 10.03 9.68 -20.08
C ILE A 204 9.23 9.21 -21.28
N ASN A 205 9.93 8.76 -22.33
CA ASN A 205 9.34 8.58 -23.64
C ASN A 205 8.72 7.20 -23.83
N ARG A 206 7.58 7.16 -24.55
CA ARG A 206 6.98 5.96 -25.13
C ARG A 206 6.78 4.80 -24.14
N LEU A 207 6.06 5.05 -23.07
CA LEU A 207 5.63 4.04 -22.13
C LEU A 207 4.12 3.82 -22.20
N LYS A 208 3.69 2.57 -22.06
CA LYS A 208 2.27 2.29 -21.84
C LYS A 208 1.86 2.81 -20.48
N THR A 209 0.76 3.53 -20.44
CA THR A 209 0.21 4.13 -19.21
C THR A 209 -0.97 3.35 -18.64
N LYS A 210 -1.53 2.41 -19.42
CA LYS A 210 -2.65 1.55 -19.01
C LYS A 210 -2.15 0.16 -18.64
N ALA A 211 -2.83 -0.46 -17.70
CA ALA A 211 -2.54 -1.82 -17.24
C ALA A 211 -3.82 -2.55 -16.82
N THR A 212 -3.72 -3.86 -16.70
CA THR A 212 -4.60 -4.68 -15.88
C THR A 212 -3.85 -5.22 -14.68
N ALA A 213 -4.50 -5.27 -13.53
CA ALA A 213 -3.93 -5.80 -12.29
C ALA A 213 -4.79 -6.95 -11.75
N ASN A 214 -4.15 -8.06 -11.37
CA ASN A 214 -4.80 -9.15 -10.67
C ASN A 214 -4.76 -8.85 -9.16
N LEU A 215 -5.93 -8.63 -8.56
CA LEU A 215 -6.05 -8.27 -7.14
C LEU A 215 -5.69 -9.40 -6.18
N ALA A 216 -5.81 -10.66 -6.61
CA ALA A 216 -5.46 -11.81 -5.79
C ALA A 216 -3.94 -12.05 -5.74
N THR A 217 -3.25 -11.80 -6.86
CA THR A 217 -1.81 -12.14 -7.02
C THR A 217 -0.88 -10.94 -7.05
N GLY A 218 -1.40 -9.73 -7.33
CA GLY A 218 -0.60 -8.52 -7.53
C GLY A 218 0.11 -8.45 -8.89
N VAL A 219 -0.15 -9.38 -9.80
CA VAL A 219 0.43 -9.34 -11.15
C VAL A 219 -0.16 -8.21 -11.96
N VAL A 220 0.70 -7.41 -12.60
CA VAL A 220 0.33 -6.28 -13.44
C VAL A 220 0.80 -6.52 -14.87
N THR A 221 -0.09 -6.27 -15.84
CA THR A 221 0.20 -6.40 -17.27
C THR A 221 -0.05 -5.07 -17.97
N ALA A 222 0.96 -4.51 -18.62
CA ALA A 222 0.86 -3.28 -19.41
C ALA A 222 0.05 -3.52 -20.68
N ILE A 223 -0.91 -2.62 -20.97
CA ILE A 223 -1.79 -2.69 -22.14
C ILE A 223 -1.92 -1.32 -22.83
N GLY A 224 -2.50 -1.31 -24.02
CA GLY A 224 -2.82 -0.09 -24.78
C GLY A 224 -1.60 0.54 -25.43
N ASP A 225 -1.78 1.79 -25.88
CA ASP A 225 -0.80 2.55 -26.61
C ASP A 225 0.23 3.21 -25.70
N GLU A 226 1.39 3.53 -26.27
CA GLU A 226 2.47 4.24 -25.60
C GLU A 226 2.17 5.76 -25.57
N ALA A 227 2.63 6.41 -24.49
CA ALA A 227 2.59 7.87 -24.33
C ALA A 227 3.85 8.34 -23.60
N ASP A 228 4.18 9.63 -23.78
CA ASP A 228 5.23 10.27 -22.98
C ASP A 228 4.68 10.56 -21.57
N ILE A 229 5.52 10.33 -20.55
CA ILE A 229 5.19 10.65 -19.16
C ILE A 229 5.97 11.89 -18.73
N ILE A 230 5.24 12.89 -18.23
CA ILE A 230 5.80 14.08 -17.62
C ILE A 230 5.93 13.83 -16.10
N PRO A 231 7.14 13.75 -15.54
CA PRO A 231 7.35 13.41 -14.14
C PRO A 231 7.03 14.58 -13.20
N TYR A 232 6.78 14.25 -11.92
CA TYR A 232 6.67 15.21 -10.82
C TYR A 232 8.05 15.79 -10.49
N LYS A 233 8.16 17.11 -10.43
CA LYS A 233 9.38 17.80 -9.98
C LYS A 233 9.39 17.86 -8.45
N VAL A 234 10.30 17.12 -7.84
CA VAL A 234 10.42 17.03 -6.36
C VAL A 234 11.21 18.22 -5.80
N ALA A 235 12.30 18.56 -6.49
CA ALA A 235 13.21 19.66 -6.13
C ALA A 235 13.91 20.17 -7.38
N ASN A 236 14.78 21.17 -7.25
CA ASN A 236 15.65 21.57 -8.35
C ASN A 236 16.43 20.34 -8.83
N ASN A 237 16.35 20.10 -10.15
CA ASN A 237 17.05 19.02 -10.84
C ASN A 237 16.68 17.59 -10.41
N SER A 238 15.60 17.39 -9.63
CA SER A 238 15.14 16.08 -9.20
C SER A 238 13.66 15.84 -9.54
N TYR A 239 13.39 14.69 -10.18
CA TYR A 239 12.06 14.33 -10.69
C TYR A 239 11.72 12.90 -10.30
N LYS A 240 10.42 12.63 -10.14
CA LYS A 240 9.87 11.29 -9.85
C LYS A 240 8.69 10.99 -10.76
N ALA A 241 8.52 9.73 -11.17
CA ALA A 241 7.33 9.26 -11.86
C ALA A 241 6.98 7.84 -11.44
N ILE A 242 5.69 7.53 -11.43
CA ILE A 242 5.17 6.17 -11.33
C ILE A 242 4.86 5.66 -12.73
N VAL A 243 5.37 4.48 -13.08
CA VAL A 243 5.19 3.87 -14.40
C VAL A 243 4.68 2.44 -14.27
N VAL A 244 3.99 1.97 -15.29
CA VAL A 244 3.52 0.57 -15.38
C VAL A 244 4.74 -0.33 -15.61
N PRO A 245 4.83 -1.50 -14.92
CA PRO A 245 5.83 -2.52 -15.22
C PRO A 245 5.72 -2.97 -16.68
N GLN A 246 6.81 -2.86 -17.46
CA GLN A 246 6.80 -3.17 -18.89
C GLN A 246 8.19 -3.30 -19.48
N LEU A 247 8.31 -4.03 -20.57
CA LEU A 247 9.50 -3.98 -21.41
C LEU A 247 9.56 -2.61 -22.11
N VAL A 248 10.76 -2.10 -22.34
CA VAL A 248 11.00 -0.82 -22.99
C VAL A 248 11.63 -1.06 -24.35
N GLY A 249 11.04 -0.45 -25.38
CA GLY A 249 11.56 -0.50 -26.75
C GLY A 249 12.87 0.27 -26.93
N GLU A 250 13.55 0.07 -28.05
CA GLU A 250 14.79 0.77 -28.39
C GLU A 250 14.52 2.28 -28.65
N GLY A 251 15.54 3.11 -28.45
CA GLY A 251 15.52 4.55 -28.68
C GLY A 251 15.66 5.37 -27.38
N ASN A 252 15.32 6.67 -27.48
CA ASN A 252 15.46 7.57 -26.33
C ASN A 252 14.45 7.24 -25.23
N LEU A 253 14.94 6.88 -24.05
CA LEU A 253 14.12 6.59 -22.88
C LEU A 253 13.71 7.88 -22.15
N ILE A 254 14.64 8.84 -22.03
CA ILE A 254 14.37 10.10 -21.35
C ILE A 254 14.82 11.25 -22.25
N THR A 255 14.00 12.28 -22.38
CA THR A 255 14.34 13.54 -23.02
C THR A 255 14.30 14.66 -21.99
N ILE A 256 15.39 15.42 -21.88
CA ILE A 256 15.53 16.57 -21.00
C ILE A 256 15.72 17.80 -21.88
N ASN A 257 14.78 18.75 -21.86
CA ASN A 257 14.93 20.02 -22.53
C ASN A 257 15.47 21.06 -21.54
N VAL A 258 16.58 21.71 -21.90
CA VAL A 258 17.20 22.78 -21.11
C VAL A 258 17.27 24.02 -22.00
N ASP A 259 16.52 25.07 -21.66
CA ASP A 259 16.48 26.36 -22.41
C ASP A 259 16.23 26.18 -23.90
N GLY A 260 15.38 25.22 -24.30
CA GLY A 260 15.02 24.92 -25.68
C GLY A 260 15.92 23.91 -26.39
N ARG A 261 16.98 23.42 -25.77
CA ARG A 261 17.84 22.35 -26.30
C ARG A 261 17.50 21.00 -25.68
N ASP A 262 17.31 19.97 -26.48
CA ASP A 262 17.07 18.60 -26.05
C ASP A 262 18.38 17.86 -25.79
N PHE A 263 18.38 17.13 -24.67
CA PHE A 263 19.36 16.14 -24.26
C PHE A 263 18.66 14.80 -24.15
N ASN A 264 19.09 13.82 -24.90
CA ASN A 264 18.44 12.54 -25.05
C ASN A 264 19.25 11.44 -24.36
N LEU A 265 18.57 10.69 -23.51
CA LEU A 265 19.09 9.50 -22.87
C LEU A 265 18.54 8.27 -23.59
N PRO A 266 19.33 7.57 -24.42
CA PRO A 266 18.89 6.35 -25.04
C PRO A 266 18.77 5.22 -23.99
N LYS A 267 17.90 4.24 -24.26
CA LYS A 267 17.86 2.98 -23.54
C LYS A 267 19.20 2.26 -23.72
N THR A 268 19.80 1.85 -22.62
CA THR A 268 21.01 1.00 -22.67
C THR A 268 20.66 -0.45 -23.00
N THR A 269 21.58 -1.18 -23.66
CA THR A 269 21.37 -2.59 -24.07
C THR A 269 21.06 -3.51 -22.90
N ASN A 270 21.61 -3.22 -21.72
CA ASN A 270 21.40 -4.03 -20.50
C ASN A 270 20.09 -3.71 -19.77
N PHE A 271 19.42 -2.60 -20.10
CA PHE A 271 18.15 -2.23 -19.51
C PHE A 271 17.01 -2.82 -20.35
N ARG A 272 16.31 -3.84 -19.84
CA ARG A 272 15.20 -4.48 -20.55
C ARG A 272 13.86 -3.76 -20.33
N GLY A 273 13.67 -3.15 -19.16
CA GLY A 273 12.40 -2.53 -18.81
C GLY A 273 12.21 -2.38 -17.30
N PHE A 274 11.00 -2.06 -16.92
CA PHE A 274 10.59 -1.79 -15.56
C PHE A 274 9.88 -3.00 -14.96
N GLU A 275 10.36 -3.49 -13.82
CA GLU A 275 9.80 -4.62 -13.08
C GLU A 275 8.94 -4.14 -11.91
N ALA A 276 7.81 -4.83 -11.64
CA ALA A 276 6.87 -4.48 -10.60
C ALA A 276 7.53 -4.30 -9.22
N GLY A 277 7.17 -3.23 -8.51
CA GLY A 277 7.67 -2.93 -7.18
C GLY A 277 9.13 -2.48 -7.11
N LYS A 278 9.76 -2.19 -8.25
CA LYS A 278 11.16 -1.75 -8.30
C LYS A 278 11.28 -0.23 -8.49
N LYS A 279 12.38 0.34 -7.98
CA LYS A 279 12.80 1.73 -8.18
C LYS A 279 13.98 1.76 -9.17
N TYR A 280 13.94 2.69 -10.07
CA TYR A 280 15.00 2.96 -11.03
C TYR A 280 15.46 4.38 -10.85
N SER A 281 16.76 4.56 -10.54
CA SER A 281 17.35 5.89 -10.36
C SER A 281 18.26 6.20 -11.54
N PHE A 282 17.96 7.29 -12.24
CA PHE A 282 18.73 7.81 -13.34
C PHE A 282 19.46 9.08 -12.89
N ASN A 283 20.78 9.01 -12.70
CA ASN A 283 21.61 10.18 -12.48
C ASN A 283 22.15 10.64 -13.83
N VAL A 284 21.62 11.74 -14.36
CA VAL A 284 21.86 12.20 -15.73
C VAL A 284 22.78 13.41 -15.71
N THR A 285 24.02 13.24 -16.17
CA THR A 285 24.97 14.36 -16.31
C THR A 285 24.70 15.06 -17.65
N LEU A 286 24.36 16.34 -17.59
CA LEU A 286 24.12 17.19 -18.77
C LEU A 286 25.39 17.91 -19.18
N SER A 287 25.84 17.72 -20.42
CA SER A 287 27.02 18.41 -20.99
C SER A 287 26.66 19.12 -22.28
N ARG A 288 27.20 20.34 -22.50
CA ARG A 288 27.01 21.14 -23.72
C ARG A 288 27.94 20.73 -24.86
N ASP A 289 29.02 20.02 -24.56
CA ASP A 289 29.92 19.44 -25.55
C ASP A 289 29.38 18.08 -26.03
N THR A 290 29.90 17.58 -27.15
CA THR A 290 29.46 16.36 -27.82
C THR A 290 29.83 15.06 -27.05
N SER A 291 30.36 15.15 -25.82
CA SER A 291 30.85 14.02 -25.05
C SER A 291 29.77 13.30 -24.22
N GLY A 292 28.50 13.61 -24.47
CA GLY A 292 27.39 12.73 -24.07
C GLY A 292 26.90 12.85 -22.63
N VAL A 293 25.84 12.10 -22.34
CA VAL A 293 25.19 11.99 -21.03
C VAL A 293 25.61 10.70 -20.35
N ASN A 294 26.22 10.78 -19.17
CA ASN A 294 26.54 9.61 -18.34
C ASN A 294 25.39 9.28 -17.42
N VAL A 295 24.98 8.00 -17.36
CA VAL A 295 23.87 7.55 -16.53
C VAL A 295 24.28 6.39 -15.63
N ASN A 296 23.95 6.55 -14.36
CA ASN A 296 24.00 5.49 -13.39
C ASN A 296 22.57 5.05 -13.04
N ILE A 297 22.20 3.79 -13.28
CA ILE A 297 20.87 3.24 -12.99
C ILE A 297 21.00 2.35 -11.75
N THR A 298 20.30 2.71 -10.67
CA THR A 298 20.22 1.89 -9.46
C THR A 298 18.81 1.32 -9.31
N LYS A 299 18.69 0.01 -9.17
CA LYS A 299 17.41 -0.66 -8.89
C LYS A 299 16.95 -0.42 -7.45
N TRP A 300 15.68 -0.57 -7.19
CA TRP A 300 15.05 -0.29 -5.90
C TRP A 300 15.38 -1.30 -4.78
N GLU A 301 15.56 -2.56 -5.10
CA GLU A 301 16.40 -3.46 -4.31
C GLU A 301 17.78 -3.35 -4.95
N ASP A 302 18.75 -2.91 -4.16
CA ASP A 302 20.14 -2.87 -4.58
C ASP A 302 20.56 -4.30 -4.91
N ASP A 303 20.66 -4.62 -6.21
CA ASP A 303 21.18 -5.91 -6.67
C ASP A 303 22.70 -5.87 -6.83
N GLY A 304 23.36 -4.79 -6.37
CA GLY A 304 24.80 -4.60 -6.42
C GLY A 304 25.39 -4.37 -7.81
N ASN A 305 24.56 -4.19 -8.84
CA ASN A 305 25.03 -3.98 -10.21
C ASN A 305 24.91 -2.52 -10.64
N ASP A 306 26.02 -1.95 -11.10
CA ASP A 306 26.07 -0.63 -11.73
C ASP A 306 25.83 -0.76 -13.25
N TYR A 307 24.75 -0.17 -13.75
CA TYR A 307 24.42 -0.13 -15.16
C TYR A 307 24.83 1.21 -15.78
N GLY A 308 26.13 1.56 -15.69
CA GLY A 308 26.67 2.77 -16.31
C GLY A 308 26.52 2.74 -17.84
N GLY A 309 26.10 3.85 -18.42
CA GLY A 309 26.02 4.06 -19.87
C GLY A 309 26.40 5.48 -20.24
N THR A 310 27.06 5.66 -21.40
CA THR A 310 27.37 6.96 -21.99
C THR A 310 26.29 7.26 -23.03
N ALA A 311 25.68 8.44 -22.99
CA ALA A 311 24.72 8.90 -23.97
C ALA A 311 25.33 10.02 -24.81
N GLU A 312 25.24 9.93 -26.13
CA GLU A 312 25.65 10.91 -27.13
C GLU A 312 24.48 11.75 -27.64
#